data_0bf02485d917ce160bd7c17d070a2784
#
_entry.id   0bf02485d917ce160bd7c17d070a2784
#
_cell.length_a   1.000
_cell.length_b   1.000
_cell.length_c   1.000
_cell.angle_alpha   90.00
_cell.angle_beta   90.00
_cell.angle_gamma   90.00
#
_symmetry.space_group_name_H-M   'P 1'
#
loop_
_entity.id
_entity.type
_entity.pdbx_description
1 polymer ?
#
loop_
_entity_poly.entity_id
_entity_poly.type
_entity_poly.pdbx_seq_one_letter_code
_entity_poly.pdbx_strand_id
1 'polypeptide(L)'
;MKWRLAVNGALAVVTLSASASANATPAQPIAKVRNGGSALLVLQGITVERERPAGYSRSLFEHWRDVDGDGCDSRDQVLRRDSVTLPQFDPIDCDVIAGDWISPYDGARWSDPSRVDIDHVVALKEAWDSGAWAWSASMRRAYANDTSDSRTLLAVTDRVNQSKSDKDPSNWLPPSKSYLCTYLGHWIAVKARWGLSMDQSEWGRVKNLLSSSCPSLTIAPWPAIPSGVVAVAPVVTSSSTTVPSPSTTRA
;
A
#
# COMPACT_ATOMS: atom_id res chain seq x y z
N MET A 1 -70.89 7.47 -65.37
CA MET A 1 -70.05 8.32 -64.50
C MET A 1 -70.08 7.75 -63.09
N LYS A 2 -69.02 7.06 -62.64
CA LYS A 2 -68.98 6.51 -61.29
C LYS A 2 -67.65 7.01 -60.66
N TRP A 3 -67.77 7.88 -59.69
CA TRP A 3 -66.64 8.40 -58.94
C TRP A 3 -66.26 7.39 -57.82
N ARG A 4 -65.00 6.97 -57.73
CA ARG A 4 -64.52 6.21 -56.61
C ARG A 4 -63.73 7.15 -55.71
N LEU A 5 -64.17 7.27 -54.46
CA LEU A 5 -63.37 7.93 -53.40
C LEU A 5 -62.28 6.96 -52.91
N ALA A 6 -61.07 7.42 -52.95
CA ALA A 6 -59.90 6.75 -52.31
C ALA A 6 -59.79 7.28 -50.91
N VAL A 7 -59.83 6.37 -49.94
CA VAL A 7 -59.56 6.68 -48.51
C VAL A 7 -58.11 6.35 -48.22
N ASN A 8 -57.24 7.37 -48.00
CA ASN A 8 -55.89 7.19 -47.51
C ASN A 8 -55.92 7.02 -46.00
N GLY A 9 -55.68 5.79 -45.53
CA GLY A 9 -55.42 5.48 -44.14
C GLY A 9 -53.94 5.68 -43.80
N ALA A 10 -53.64 6.70 -43.04
CA ALA A 10 -52.29 6.88 -42.48
C ALA A 10 -52.12 5.97 -41.24
N LEU A 11 -51.26 4.97 -41.30
CA LEU A 11 -50.83 4.17 -40.18
C LEU A 11 -49.76 4.98 -39.38
N ALA A 12 -50.12 5.41 -38.18
CA ALA A 12 -49.17 5.96 -37.23
C ALA A 12 -48.41 4.81 -36.54
N VAL A 13 -47.13 4.68 -36.83
CA VAL A 13 -46.24 3.76 -36.13
C VAL A 13 -45.79 4.43 -34.83
N VAL A 14 -46.32 3.96 -33.70
CA VAL A 14 -45.87 4.38 -32.38
C VAL A 14 -44.66 3.53 -32.01
N THR A 15 -43.46 4.11 -32.10
CA THR A 15 -42.20 3.49 -31.59
C THR A 15 -42.15 3.71 -30.07
N LEU A 16 -42.37 2.65 -29.29
CA LEU A 16 -42.07 2.63 -27.87
C LEU A 16 -40.55 2.56 -27.70
N SER A 17 -39.94 3.68 -27.30
CA SER A 17 -38.53 3.69 -26.83
C SER A 17 -38.50 3.15 -25.40
N ALA A 18 -38.08 1.90 -25.24
CA ALA A 18 -37.79 1.33 -23.92
C ALA A 18 -36.47 1.94 -23.39
N SER A 19 -36.60 2.87 -22.44
CA SER A 19 -35.48 3.39 -21.66
C SER A 19 -35.00 2.27 -20.75
N ALA A 20 -33.87 1.65 -21.07
CA ALA A 20 -33.17 0.73 -20.18
C ALA A 20 -32.58 1.53 -18.99
N SER A 21 -33.29 1.50 -17.86
CA SER A 21 -32.69 1.97 -16.59
C SER A 21 -31.52 1.05 -16.24
N ALA A 22 -30.30 1.54 -16.39
CA ALA A 22 -29.14 0.87 -15.86
C ALA A 22 -29.25 0.82 -14.32
N ASN A 23 -29.65 -0.33 -13.80
CA ASN A 23 -29.58 -0.58 -12.37
C ASN A 23 -28.10 -0.56 -11.98
N ALA A 24 -27.65 0.57 -11.42
CA ALA A 24 -26.34 0.64 -10.76
C ALA A 24 -26.38 -0.36 -9.61
N THR A 25 -25.60 -1.42 -9.73
CA THR A 25 -25.37 -2.37 -8.64
C THR A 25 -24.86 -1.56 -7.43
N PRO A 26 -25.51 -1.66 -6.25
CA PRO A 26 -25.04 -0.94 -5.07
C PRO A 26 -23.60 -1.35 -4.82
N ALA A 27 -22.71 -0.36 -4.62
CA ALA A 27 -21.33 -0.59 -4.27
C ALA A 27 -21.29 -1.54 -3.07
N GLN A 28 -20.64 -2.69 -3.23
CA GLN A 28 -20.46 -3.64 -2.13
C GLN A 28 -19.67 -2.91 -1.04
N PRO A 29 -20.08 -3.03 0.24
CA PRO A 29 -19.32 -2.44 1.33
C PRO A 29 -17.88 -2.99 1.23
N ILE A 30 -16.88 -2.09 1.22
CA ILE A 30 -15.46 -2.45 1.18
C ILE A 30 -15.22 -3.42 2.33
N ALA A 31 -14.95 -4.68 2.00
CA ALA A 31 -14.70 -5.70 3.01
C ALA A 31 -13.49 -5.23 3.83
N LYS A 32 -13.70 -5.09 5.16
CA LYS A 32 -12.62 -4.74 6.07
C LYS A 32 -11.44 -5.68 5.82
N VAL A 33 -10.26 -5.11 5.56
CA VAL A 33 -9.04 -5.89 5.31
C VAL A 33 -8.87 -6.94 6.41
N ARG A 34 -8.70 -8.19 6.04
CA ARG A 34 -8.53 -9.30 6.99
C ARG A 34 -7.15 -9.21 7.64
N ASN A 35 -7.12 -9.32 8.95
CA ASN A 35 -5.86 -9.45 9.68
C ASN A 35 -5.35 -10.89 9.57
N GLY A 36 -4.55 -11.15 8.52
CA GLY A 36 -3.96 -12.46 8.25
C GLY A 36 -4.85 -13.44 7.46
N GLY A 37 -4.33 -14.62 7.18
CA GLY A 37 -4.95 -15.68 6.39
C GLY A 37 -4.41 -15.78 4.96
N SER A 38 -5.19 -16.27 4.00
CA SER A 38 -4.74 -16.36 2.60
C SER A 38 -4.28 -15.00 2.06
N ALA A 39 -3.07 -14.96 1.50
CA ALA A 39 -2.50 -13.73 0.95
C ALA A 39 -3.38 -13.12 -0.14
N LEU A 40 -4.03 -13.94 -0.97
CA LEU A 40 -4.94 -13.48 -2.00
C LEU A 40 -6.19 -12.81 -1.39
N LEU A 41 -6.74 -13.34 -0.29
CA LEU A 41 -7.89 -12.73 0.38
C LEU A 41 -7.53 -11.42 1.09
N VAL A 42 -6.31 -11.32 1.64
CA VAL A 42 -5.82 -10.06 2.21
C VAL A 42 -5.62 -9.03 1.11
N LEU A 43 -4.98 -9.40 -0.01
CA LEU A 43 -4.77 -8.53 -1.17
C LEU A 43 -6.09 -7.98 -1.73
N GLN A 44 -7.13 -8.82 -1.83
CA GLN A 44 -8.46 -8.40 -2.30
C GLN A 44 -9.14 -7.35 -1.41
N GLY A 45 -8.72 -7.25 -0.15
CA GLY A 45 -9.19 -6.22 0.77
C GLY A 45 -8.42 -4.89 0.67
N ILE A 46 -7.28 -4.85 -0.03
CA ILE A 46 -6.52 -3.62 -0.22
C ILE A 46 -7.17 -2.78 -1.31
N THR A 47 -7.36 -1.50 -1.02
CA THR A 47 -7.95 -0.54 -1.97
C THR A 47 -7.01 -0.33 -3.16
N VAL A 48 -7.59 -0.29 -4.38
CA VAL A 48 -6.84 0.04 -5.60
C VAL A 48 -7.12 1.48 -5.96
N GLU A 49 -6.09 2.33 -5.90
CA GLU A 49 -6.20 3.77 -6.17
C GLU A 49 -4.99 4.26 -6.98
N ARG A 50 -5.13 5.44 -7.59
CA ARG A 50 -4.01 6.09 -8.26
C ARG A 50 -3.07 6.71 -7.24
N GLU A 51 -1.78 6.56 -7.43
CA GLU A 51 -0.73 7.18 -6.64
C GLU A 51 -0.78 8.72 -6.63
N ARG A 52 -0.32 9.31 -5.51
CA ARG A 52 -0.25 10.77 -5.30
C ARG A 52 1.16 11.21 -4.89
N PRO A 53 2.09 11.35 -5.86
CA PRO A 53 3.50 11.63 -5.56
C PRO A 53 3.79 13.05 -5.09
N ALA A 54 2.87 14.00 -5.29
CA ALA A 54 3.12 15.40 -4.96
C ALA A 54 3.33 15.62 -3.46
N GLY A 55 4.30 16.48 -3.11
CA GLY A 55 4.56 16.91 -1.74
C GLY A 55 5.40 15.96 -0.91
N TYR A 56 5.91 14.86 -1.45
CA TYR A 56 6.79 13.98 -0.73
C TYR A 56 8.09 14.66 -0.28
N SER A 57 8.44 14.43 0.96
CA SER A 57 9.79 14.64 1.48
C SER A 57 10.10 13.55 2.51
N ARG A 58 11.28 12.93 2.41
CA ARG A 58 11.71 11.90 3.35
C ARG A 58 11.72 12.41 4.80
N SER A 59 12.05 13.68 5.01
CA SER A 59 12.08 14.30 6.34
C SER A 59 10.72 14.33 7.05
N LEU A 60 9.60 14.21 6.30
CA LEU A 60 8.26 14.17 6.88
C LEU A 60 7.99 12.89 7.68
N PHE A 61 8.83 11.87 7.56
CA PHE A 61 8.67 10.59 8.22
C PHE A 61 9.50 10.46 9.52
N GLU A 62 10.48 11.33 9.75
CA GLU A 62 11.32 11.34 10.94
C GLU A 62 11.81 9.92 11.32
N HIS A 63 12.41 9.22 10.36
CA HIS A 63 12.97 7.88 10.54
C HIS A 63 14.21 7.89 11.45
N TRP A 64 14.60 6.74 11.96
CA TRP A 64 15.72 6.50 12.87
C TRP A 64 15.54 7.32 14.16
N ARG A 65 14.43 7.06 14.86
CA ARG A 65 14.14 7.63 16.16
C ARG A 65 14.15 6.54 17.22
N ASP A 66 14.62 6.87 18.39
CA ASP A 66 14.32 6.14 19.61
C ASP A 66 12.85 6.41 19.95
N VAL A 67 11.99 5.41 19.76
CA VAL A 67 10.54 5.54 19.90
C VAL A 67 10.02 4.96 21.22
N ASP A 68 10.79 4.14 21.90
CA ASP A 68 10.45 3.48 23.16
C ASP A 68 11.27 3.98 24.35
N GLY A 69 12.28 4.83 24.11
CA GLY A 69 13.08 5.49 25.15
C GLY A 69 14.17 4.59 25.75
N ASP A 70 14.58 3.53 25.02
CA ASP A 70 15.64 2.62 25.46
C ASP A 70 17.06 3.09 25.11
N GLY A 71 17.19 4.23 24.42
CA GLY A 71 18.44 4.82 23.97
C GLY A 71 18.89 4.34 22.60
N CYS A 72 18.19 3.36 22.00
CA CYS A 72 18.48 2.83 20.66
C CYS A 72 17.51 3.41 19.63
N ASP A 73 17.99 3.83 18.49
CA ASP A 73 17.09 4.17 17.41
C ASP A 73 16.52 2.90 16.71
N SER A 74 15.54 3.09 15.85
CA SER A 74 14.90 1.96 15.17
C SER A 74 15.85 1.22 14.22
N ARG A 75 16.93 1.85 13.72
CA ARG A 75 17.97 1.18 12.93
C ARG A 75 18.72 0.16 13.79
N ASP A 76 19.19 0.57 14.96
CA ASP A 76 19.95 -0.30 15.86
C ASP A 76 19.09 -1.42 16.41
N GLN A 77 17.83 -1.15 16.72
CA GLN A 77 16.86 -2.18 17.12
C GLN A 77 16.70 -3.25 16.03
N VAL A 78 16.61 -2.87 14.75
CA VAL A 78 16.51 -3.82 13.63
C VAL A 78 17.83 -4.56 13.40
N LEU A 79 18.97 -3.88 13.44
CA LEU A 79 20.27 -4.53 13.34
C LEU A 79 20.47 -5.57 14.44
N ARG A 80 20.09 -5.25 15.68
CA ARG A 80 20.08 -6.19 16.82
C ARG A 80 19.18 -7.38 16.59
N ARG A 81 17.96 -7.14 16.15
CA ARG A 81 16.95 -8.19 15.92
C ARG A 81 17.34 -9.16 14.82
N ASP A 82 17.89 -8.64 13.70
CA ASP A 82 18.13 -9.40 12.48
C ASP A 82 19.55 -10.00 12.42
N SER A 83 20.40 -9.70 13.38
CA SER A 83 21.72 -10.35 13.49
C SER A 83 21.55 -11.83 13.84
N VAL A 84 22.23 -12.71 13.11
CA VAL A 84 22.20 -14.18 13.35
C VAL A 84 23.20 -14.61 14.43
N THR A 85 24.03 -13.68 14.91
CA THR A 85 24.90 -13.83 16.07
C THR A 85 24.62 -12.71 17.07
N LEU A 86 25.14 -12.83 18.31
CA LEU A 86 25.03 -11.74 19.28
C LEU A 86 25.80 -10.51 18.76
N PRO A 87 25.12 -9.38 18.49
CA PRO A 87 25.78 -8.18 17.99
C PRO A 87 26.62 -7.52 19.08
N GLN A 88 27.63 -6.75 18.65
CA GLN A 88 28.43 -5.91 19.53
C GLN A 88 27.93 -4.46 19.43
N PHE A 89 27.96 -3.78 20.56
CA PHE A 89 27.50 -2.40 20.71
C PHE A 89 28.67 -1.49 21.06
N ASP A 90 28.54 -0.22 20.70
CA ASP A 90 29.40 0.80 21.24
C ASP A 90 29.21 0.85 22.78
N PRO A 91 30.29 0.97 23.58
CA PRO A 91 30.19 0.99 25.04
C PRO A 91 29.54 2.24 25.62
N ILE A 92 29.35 3.30 24.83
CA ILE A 92 28.83 4.60 25.26
C ILE A 92 27.36 4.80 24.89
N ASP A 93 26.99 4.29 23.72
CA ASP A 93 25.65 4.42 23.16
C ASP A 93 25.14 3.07 22.63
N CYS A 94 24.01 3.10 21.94
CA CYS A 94 23.33 1.88 21.47
C CYS A 94 23.74 1.44 20.06
N ASP A 95 24.71 2.12 19.46
CA ASP A 95 25.11 1.84 18.07
C ASP A 95 25.62 0.40 17.93
N VAL A 96 25.09 -0.32 16.96
CA VAL A 96 25.55 -1.66 16.60
C VAL A 96 26.81 -1.56 15.76
N ILE A 97 27.97 -1.95 16.34
CA ILE A 97 29.29 -1.81 15.70
C ILE A 97 29.77 -3.09 15.01
N ALA A 98 29.24 -4.26 15.35
CA ALA A 98 29.51 -5.53 14.68
C ALA A 98 28.37 -6.53 14.91
N GLY A 99 28.25 -7.51 14.01
CA GLY A 99 27.27 -8.59 14.06
C GLY A 99 27.41 -9.47 12.82
N ASP A 100 26.44 -10.35 12.60
CA ASP A 100 26.34 -11.13 11.36
C ASP A 100 24.94 -11.04 10.82
N TRP A 101 24.78 -10.58 9.60
CA TRP A 101 23.49 -10.46 8.93
C TRP A 101 23.47 -11.28 7.65
N ILE A 102 22.35 -11.94 7.40
CA ILE A 102 22.07 -12.60 6.11
C ILE A 102 20.93 -11.84 5.47
N SER A 103 21.23 -11.09 4.42
CA SER A 103 20.22 -10.33 3.68
C SER A 103 19.20 -11.27 3.04
N PRO A 104 17.92 -11.16 3.35
CA PRO A 104 16.89 -12.01 2.72
C PRO A 104 16.72 -11.72 1.23
N TYR A 105 17.08 -10.52 0.77
CA TYR A 105 16.88 -10.11 -0.62
C TYR A 105 17.81 -10.79 -1.61
N ASP A 106 19.04 -11.10 -1.22
CA ASP A 106 20.06 -11.70 -2.09
C ASP A 106 20.82 -12.88 -1.46
N GLY A 107 20.60 -13.18 -0.18
CA GLY A 107 21.29 -14.23 0.56
C GLY A 107 22.73 -13.89 0.94
N ALA A 108 23.19 -12.66 0.69
CA ALA A 108 24.54 -12.25 1.04
C ALA A 108 24.72 -12.12 2.56
N ARG A 109 25.92 -12.46 3.05
CA ARG A 109 26.30 -12.37 4.46
C ARG A 109 27.22 -11.17 4.68
N TRP A 110 26.95 -10.43 5.75
CA TRP A 110 27.68 -9.23 6.16
C TRP A 110 28.01 -9.28 7.64
N SER A 111 29.23 -8.89 8.02
CA SER A 111 29.64 -8.71 9.42
C SER A 111 29.86 -7.24 9.79
N ASP A 112 29.95 -6.38 8.79
CA ASP A 112 30.09 -4.93 8.94
C ASP A 112 28.70 -4.27 8.77
N PRO A 113 28.17 -3.59 9.81
CA PRO A 113 26.86 -2.93 9.75
C PRO A 113 26.80 -1.79 8.73
N SER A 114 27.94 -1.23 8.30
CA SER A 114 27.98 -0.21 7.24
C SER A 114 27.60 -0.77 5.85
N ARG A 115 27.60 -2.10 5.69
CA ARG A 115 27.21 -2.81 4.47
C ARG A 115 25.76 -3.27 4.51
N VAL A 116 25.05 -2.96 5.59
CA VAL A 116 23.68 -3.37 5.86
C VAL A 116 22.81 -2.13 5.97
N ASP A 117 21.87 -1.99 5.07
CA ASP A 117 20.80 -1.00 5.18
C ASP A 117 19.60 -1.59 5.93
N ILE A 118 18.83 -0.73 6.58
CA ILE A 118 17.49 -1.08 7.04
C ILE A 118 16.50 -0.59 5.99
N ASP A 119 15.88 -1.56 5.31
CA ASP A 119 14.86 -1.28 4.31
C ASP A 119 13.47 -1.20 4.93
N HIS A 120 12.72 -0.15 4.58
CA HIS A 120 11.28 -0.18 4.69
C HIS A 120 10.74 -1.05 3.55
N VAL A 121 10.16 -2.21 3.87
CA VAL A 121 9.66 -3.16 2.86
C VAL A 121 8.73 -2.46 1.87
N VAL A 122 7.79 -1.64 2.34
CA VAL A 122 7.12 -0.62 1.54
C VAL A 122 7.84 0.69 1.79
N ALA A 123 8.60 1.17 0.82
CA ALA A 123 9.46 2.35 0.95
C ALA A 123 8.67 3.59 1.40
N LEU A 124 9.33 4.53 2.09
CA LEU A 124 8.65 5.76 2.59
C LEU A 124 7.98 6.56 1.48
N LYS A 125 8.62 6.63 0.30
CA LYS A 125 8.05 7.29 -0.87
C LYS A 125 6.82 6.53 -1.38
N GLU A 126 6.93 5.22 -1.51
CA GLU A 126 5.83 4.35 -1.90
C GLU A 126 4.66 4.41 -0.91
N ALA A 127 4.94 4.41 0.39
CA ALA A 127 3.92 4.62 1.41
C ALA A 127 3.23 5.99 1.26
N TRP A 128 4.02 7.05 0.96
CA TRP A 128 3.46 8.38 0.67
C TRP A 128 2.48 8.31 -0.49
N ASP A 129 2.91 7.79 -1.63
CA ASP A 129 2.13 7.71 -2.87
C ASP A 129 0.82 6.92 -2.68
N SER A 130 0.88 5.92 -1.81
CA SER A 130 -0.19 4.98 -1.49
C SER A 130 -1.13 5.41 -0.35
N GLY A 131 -0.98 6.63 0.21
CA GLY A 131 -1.91 7.12 1.24
C GLY A 131 -1.29 7.87 2.41
N ALA A 132 0.02 7.70 2.71
CA ALA A 132 0.65 8.39 3.84
C ALA A 132 0.75 9.92 3.68
N TRP A 133 0.50 10.44 2.48
CA TRP A 133 0.31 11.88 2.23
C TRP A 133 -0.82 12.47 3.10
N ALA A 134 -1.84 11.68 3.43
CA ALA A 134 -2.97 12.09 4.27
C ALA A 134 -2.75 11.83 5.77
N TRP A 135 -1.66 11.17 6.16
CA TRP A 135 -1.40 10.84 7.55
C TRP A 135 -0.94 12.05 8.37
N SER A 136 -1.16 12.00 9.69
CA SER A 136 -0.53 12.92 10.63
C SER A 136 1.00 12.71 10.65
N ALA A 137 1.74 13.71 11.12
CA ALA A 137 3.18 13.58 11.32
C ALA A 137 3.52 12.43 12.29
N SER A 138 2.72 12.26 13.35
CA SER A 138 2.89 11.16 14.31
C SER A 138 2.70 9.79 13.67
N MET A 139 1.75 9.64 12.74
CA MET A 139 1.52 8.39 12.03
C MET A 139 2.66 8.07 11.05
N ARG A 140 3.16 9.07 10.32
CA ARG A 140 4.33 8.88 9.46
C ARG A 140 5.58 8.52 10.26
N ARG A 141 5.80 9.15 11.42
CA ARG A 141 6.89 8.80 12.33
C ARG A 141 6.75 7.37 12.85
N ALA A 142 5.54 6.97 13.29
CA ALA A 142 5.30 5.63 13.78
C ALA A 142 5.53 4.56 12.70
N TYR A 143 5.13 4.81 11.46
CA TYR A 143 5.40 3.94 10.33
C TYR A 143 6.89 3.80 10.05
N ALA A 144 7.60 4.92 10.00
CA ALA A 144 9.02 4.94 9.66
C ALA A 144 9.92 4.27 10.70
N ASN A 145 9.44 4.10 11.93
CA ASN A 145 10.17 3.50 13.03
C ASN A 145 9.46 2.25 13.59
N ASP A 146 8.65 1.56 12.77
CA ASP A 146 7.85 0.43 13.22
C ASP A 146 8.68 -0.83 13.41
N THR A 147 9.18 -1.05 14.60
CA THR A 147 9.86 -2.29 15.03
C THR A 147 8.91 -3.34 15.59
N SER A 148 7.62 -3.00 15.80
CA SER A 148 6.62 -3.88 16.39
C SER A 148 6.16 -5.01 15.46
N ASP A 149 6.35 -4.85 14.15
CA ASP A 149 6.15 -5.90 13.15
C ASP A 149 7.42 -6.07 12.31
N SER A 150 8.07 -7.21 12.46
CA SER A 150 9.34 -7.50 11.78
C SER A 150 9.26 -7.46 10.24
N ARG A 151 8.05 -7.40 9.68
CA ARG A 151 7.82 -7.28 8.24
C ARG A 151 7.97 -5.86 7.71
N THR A 152 7.93 -4.84 8.58
CA THR A 152 7.99 -3.44 8.17
C THR A 152 9.41 -3.00 7.83
N LEU A 153 10.37 -3.39 8.66
CA LEU A 153 11.78 -3.01 8.56
C LEU A 153 12.66 -4.27 8.52
N LEU A 154 13.60 -4.35 7.57
CA LEU A 154 14.50 -5.50 7.37
C LEU A 154 15.95 -5.06 7.19
N ALA A 155 16.87 -5.78 7.83
CA ALA A 155 18.30 -5.65 7.55
C ALA A 155 18.65 -6.35 6.23
N VAL A 156 19.16 -5.60 5.25
CA VAL A 156 19.39 -6.08 3.89
C VAL A 156 20.73 -5.55 3.34
N THR A 157 21.25 -6.17 2.28
CA THR A 157 22.42 -5.66 1.56
C THR A 157 22.21 -4.23 1.06
N ASP A 158 23.08 -3.28 1.40
CA ASP A 158 22.98 -1.85 1.05
C ASP A 158 22.73 -1.61 -0.44
N ARG A 159 23.58 -2.16 -1.32
CA ARG A 159 23.45 -2.01 -2.78
C ARG A 159 22.14 -2.59 -3.34
N VAL A 160 21.60 -3.65 -2.72
CA VAL A 160 20.33 -4.26 -3.14
C VAL A 160 19.19 -3.35 -2.72
N ASN A 161 19.26 -2.78 -1.52
CA ASN A 161 18.31 -1.77 -1.08
C ASN A 161 18.32 -0.53 -1.98
N GLN A 162 19.49 -0.04 -2.34
CA GLN A 162 19.64 1.08 -3.29
C GLN A 162 19.03 0.75 -4.67
N SER A 163 19.14 -0.50 -5.14
CA SER A 163 18.51 -0.93 -6.40
C SER A 163 17.00 -1.00 -6.31
N LYS A 164 16.46 -1.36 -5.14
CA LYS A 164 15.03 -1.32 -4.84
C LYS A 164 14.52 0.11 -4.81
N SER A 165 15.22 0.99 -4.07
CA SER A 165 14.81 2.39 -3.92
C SER A 165 13.35 2.50 -3.44
N ASP A 166 12.53 3.28 -4.13
CA ASP A 166 11.10 3.49 -3.86
C ASP A 166 10.16 2.62 -4.71
N LYS A 167 10.71 1.63 -5.43
CA LYS A 167 9.95 0.79 -6.36
C LYS A 167 9.04 -0.20 -5.63
N ASP A 168 7.88 -0.43 -6.20
CA ASP A 168 6.91 -1.46 -5.86
C ASP A 168 7.20 -2.81 -6.57
N PRO A 169 6.44 -3.89 -6.28
CA PRO A 169 6.62 -5.20 -6.92
C PRO A 169 6.37 -5.24 -8.43
N SER A 170 5.78 -4.20 -9.04
CA SER A 170 5.64 -4.14 -10.50
C SER A 170 6.96 -3.80 -11.19
N ASN A 171 7.85 -3.10 -10.48
CA ASN A 171 9.11 -2.55 -11.00
C ASN A 171 10.37 -3.17 -10.37
N TRP A 172 10.25 -3.83 -9.21
CA TRP A 172 11.36 -4.48 -8.55
C TRP A 172 10.91 -5.69 -7.73
N LEU A 173 11.71 -6.74 -7.76
CA LEU A 173 11.56 -7.93 -6.92
C LEU A 173 12.93 -8.33 -6.35
N PRO A 174 12.99 -8.98 -5.16
CA PRO A 174 14.26 -9.41 -4.60
C PRO A 174 14.97 -10.39 -5.54
N PRO A 175 16.30 -10.28 -5.70
CA PRO A 175 17.09 -11.21 -6.50
C PRO A 175 16.96 -12.67 -6.07
N SER A 176 16.81 -12.92 -4.76
CA SER A 176 16.60 -14.24 -4.20
C SER A 176 15.19 -14.77 -4.52
N LYS A 177 15.10 -15.71 -5.46
CA LYS A 177 13.82 -16.33 -5.83
C LYS A 177 13.16 -17.09 -4.68
N SER A 178 13.93 -17.64 -3.77
CA SER A 178 13.41 -18.35 -2.58
C SER A 178 12.72 -17.40 -1.60
N TYR A 179 13.07 -16.11 -1.62
CA TYR A 179 12.46 -15.10 -0.76
C TYR A 179 11.23 -14.43 -1.38
N LEU A 180 10.94 -14.66 -2.65
CA LEU A 180 9.87 -13.97 -3.39
C LEU A 180 8.52 -14.04 -2.65
N CYS A 181 8.10 -15.22 -2.24
CA CYS A 181 6.78 -15.38 -1.60
C CYS A 181 6.74 -14.70 -0.22
N THR A 182 7.83 -14.78 0.54
CA THR A 182 7.95 -14.07 1.83
C THR A 182 7.89 -12.56 1.62
N TYR A 183 8.62 -12.03 0.63
CA TYR A 183 8.59 -10.61 0.28
C TYR A 183 7.17 -10.13 -0.07
N LEU A 184 6.45 -10.88 -0.91
CA LEU A 184 5.06 -10.55 -1.25
C LEU A 184 4.15 -10.60 -0.02
N GLY A 185 4.35 -11.56 0.88
CA GLY A 185 3.63 -11.65 2.14
C GLY A 185 3.87 -10.45 3.04
N HIS A 186 5.13 -10.00 3.16
CA HIS A 186 5.49 -8.81 3.93
C HIS A 186 4.89 -7.55 3.30
N TRP A 187 5.02 -7.39 1.98
CA TRP A 187 4.47 -6.25 1.23
C TRP A 187 2.96 -6.10 1.47
N ILE A 188 2.21 -7.17 1.26
CA ILE A 188 0.75 -7.19 1.45
C ILE A 188 0.39 -6.90 2.92
N ALA A 189 1.12 -7.52 3.88
CA ALA A 189 0.87 -7.33 5.30
C ALA A 189 1.08 -5.87 5.73
N VAL A 190 2.18 -5.24 5.29
CA VAL A 190 2.48 -3.84 5.60
C VAL A 190 1.44 -2.91 5.00
N LYS A 191 1.12 -3.06 3.70
CA LYS A 191 0.07 -2.26 3.05
C LYS A 191 -1.28 -2.39 3.76
N ALA A 192 -1.68 -3.62 4.05
CA ALA A 192 -2.96 -3.91 4.72
C ALA A 192 -3.02 -3.37 6.14
N ARG A 193 -1.94 -3.55 6.93
CA ARG A 193 -1.87 -3.08 8.31
C ARG A 193 -1.94 -1.57 8.42
N TRP A 194 -1.23 -0.86 7.53
CA TRP A 194 -1.14 0.59 7.57
C TRP A 194 -2.22 1.29 6.73
N GLY A 195 -3.15 0.53 6.13
CA GLY A 195 -4.25 1.07 5.33
C GLY A 195 -3.78 1.78 4.06
N LEU A 196 -2.66 1.34 3.50
CA LEU A 196 -2.11 1.83 2.24
C LEU A 196 -2.84 1.21 1.06
N SER A 197 -3.05 1.97 0.00
CA SER A 197 -3.58 1.48 -1.27
C SER A 197 -2.48 0.85 -2.13
N MET A 198 -2.87 0.27 -3.25
CA MET A 198 -2.00 -0.14 -4.36
C MET A 198 -2.50 0.52 -5.65
N ASP A 199 -1.61 0.82 -6.57
CA ASP A 199 -2.07 1.14 -7.91
C ASP A 199 -2.48 -0.12 -8.69
N GLN A 200 -3.06 0.07 -9.87
CA GLN A 200 -3.55 -1.05 -10.69
C GLN A 200 -2.41 -1.96 -11.18
N SER A 201 -1.23 -1.41 -11.45
CA SER A 201 -0.05 -2.14 -11.94
C SER A 201 0.54 -3.00 -10.83
N GLU A 202 0.76 -2.40 -9.68
CA GLU A 202 1.24 -3.05 -8.46
C GLU A 202 0.30 -4.19 -8.06
N TRP A 203 -0.99 -3.91 -7.89
CA TRP A 203 -2.00 -4.90 -7.49
C TRP A 203 -2.08 -6.06 -8.48
N GLY A 204 -2.11 -5.75 -9.78
CA GLY A 204 -2.16 -6.74 -10.84
C GLY A 204 -0.91 -7.64 -10.85
N ARG A 205 0.27 -7.06 -10.65
CA ARG A 205 1.53 -7.79 -10.57
C ARG A 205 1.58 -8.71 -9.36
N VAL A 206 1.24 -8.20 -8.18
CA VAL A 206 1.20 -8.98 -6.93
C VAL A 206 0.22 -10.14 -7.06
N LYS A 207 -1.00 -9.89 -7.55
CA LYS A 207 -2.01 -10.94 -7.79
C LYS A 207 -1.50 -12.04 -8.71
N ASN A 208 -0.87 -11.67 -9.82
CA ASN A 208 -0.33 -12.63 -10.79
C ASN A 208 0.77 -13.50 -10.16
N LEU A 209 1.67 -12.89 -9.38
CA LEU A 209 2.73 -13.61 -8.67
C LEU A 209 2.18 -14.55 -7.60
N LEU A 210 1.15 -14.12 -6.86
CA LEU A 210 0.47 -15.00 -5.91
C LEU A 210 -0.11 -16.22 -6.62
N SER A 211 -0.78 -16.04 -7.74
CA SER A 211 -1.43 -17.14 -8.46
C SER A 211 -0.43 -18.09 -9.12
N SER A 212 0.68 -17.58 -9.65
CA SER A 212 1.65 -18.38 -10.42
C SER A 212 2.77 -18.99 -9.59
N SER A 213 3.25 -18.25 -8.58
CA SER A 213 4.47 -18.60 -7.84
C SER A 213 4.23 -18.87 -6.36
N CYS A 214 3.17 -18.31 -5.77
CA CYS A 214 2.91 -18.38 -4.33
C CYS A 214 1.45 -18.75 -4.00
N PRO A 215 0.82 -19.76 -4.64
CA PRO A 215 -0.63 -20.00 -4.56
C PRO A 215 -1.13 -20.38 -3.16
N SER A 216 -0.28 -20.93 -2.32
CA SER A 216 -0.60 -21.33 -0.94
C SER A 216 -0.09 -20.34 0.12
N LEU A 217 0.38 -19.14 -0.30
CA LEU A 217 0.91 -18.17 0.65
C LEU A 217 -0.17 -17.75 1.66
N THR A 218 0.18 -17.86 2.93
CA THR A 218 -0.60 -17.32 4.04
C THR A 218 0.18 -16.22 4.74
N ILE A 219 -0.54 -15.24 5.25
CA ILE A 219 0.00 -14.12 6.01
C ILE A 219 -0.40 -14.30 7.47
N ALA A 220 0.59 -14.32 8.37
CA ALA A 220 0.31 -14.31 9.80
C ALA A 220 -0.38 -13.01 10.21
N PRO A 221 -1.27 -13.01 11.21
CA PRO A 221 -1.84 -11.80 11.77
C PRO A 221 -0.75 -10.81 12.16
N TRP A 222 -1.05 -9.52 12.01
CA TRP A 222 -0.15 -8.44 12.39
C TRP A 222 -0.59 -7.78 13.70
N PRO A 223 0.34 -7.20 14.48
CA PRO A 223 0.01 -6.46 15.68
C PRO A 223 -0.77 -5.19 15.35
N ALA A 224 -1.51 -4.68 16.32
CA ALA A 224 -2.16 -3.38 16.17
C ALA A 224 -1.11 -2.27 15.93
N ILE A 225 -1.51 -1.22 15.21
CA ILE A 225 -0.69 0.00 15.14
C ILE A 225 -0.58 0.58 16.56
N PRO A 226 0.60 1.07 16.99
CA PRO A 226 0.78 1.62 18.34
C PRO A 226 -0.29 2.66 18.68
N SER A 227 -0.84 2.56 19.90
CA SER A 227 -1.88 3.47 20.38
C SER A 227 -1.36 4.90 20.51
N GLY A 228 -2.17 5.88 20.12
CA GLY A 228 -1.79 7.31 20.06
C GLY A 228 -1.59 7.84 18.65
N VAL A 229 -1.58 6.96 17.66
CA VAL A 229 -1.47 7.32 16.24
C VAL A 229 -2.89 7.26 15.64
N VAL A 230 -3.50 8.43 15.44
CA VAL A 230 -4.83 8.50 14.84
C VAL A 230 -4.70 8.57 13.32
N ALA A 231 -5.21 7.56 12.64
CA ALA A 231 -5.45 7.64 11.20
C ALA A 231 -6.57 8.69 10.97
N VAL A 232 -6.21 9.86 10.45
CA VAL A 232 -7.21 10.80 9.94
C VAL A 232 -7.70 10.23 8.62
N ALA A 233 -8.91 9.69 8.59
CA ALA A 233 -9.54 9.32 7.33
C ALA A 233 -9.63 10.57 6.43
N PRO A 234 -9.30 10.48 5.14
CA PRO A 234 -9.44 11.61 4.24
C PRO A 234 -10.89 12.09 4.24
N VAL A 235 -11.09 13.35 4.61
CA VAL A 235 -12.39 14.01 4.47
C VAL A 235 -12.63 14.20 2.98
N VAL A 236 -13.45 13.35 2.40
CA VAL A 236 -13.95 13.55 1.04
C VAL A 236 -14.92 14.73 1.09
N THR A 237 -14.41 15.93 0.86
CA THR A 237 -15.25 17.11 0.65
C THR A 237 -15.94 16.94 -0.71
N SER A 238 -17.18 16.46 -0.68
CA SER A 238 -18.08 16.49 -1.84
C SER A 238 -18.39 17.96 -2.15
N SER A 239 -17.68 18.53 -3.10
CA SER A 239 -18.04 19.85 -3.65
C SER A 239 -19.32 19.69 -4.46
N SER A 240 -20.46 19.95 -3.82
CA SER A 240 -21.75 20.09 -4.50
C SER A 240 -21.72 21.38 -5.33
N THR A 241 -21.40 21.25 -6.61
CA THR A 241 -21.56 22.34 -7.57
C THR A 241 -23.05 22.51 -7.85
N THR A 242 -23.70 23.44 -7.17
CA THR A 242 -25.05 23.90 -7.48
C THR A 242 -25.01 24.62 -8.82
N VAL A 243 -25.55 23.98 -9.86
CA VAL A 243 -25.77 24.64 -11.16
C VAL A 243 -26.96 25.61 -10.99
N PRO A 244 -26.80 26.90 -11.27
CA PRO A 244 -27.95 27.83 -11.23
C PRO A 244 -28.88 27.54 -12.40
N SER A 245 -30.19 27.40 -12.10
CA SER A 245 -31.24 27.31 -13.10
C SER A 245 -31.33 28.58 -13.95
N PRO A 246 -31.55 28.48 -15.26
CA PRO A 246 -31.76 29.65 -16.10
C PRO A 246 -33.13 30.30 -15.82
N SER A 247 -33.13 31.57 -15.46
CA SER A 247 -34.30 32.42 -15.33
C SER A 247 -34.96 32.63 -16.71
N THR A 248 -36.17 32.13 -16.90
CA THR A 248 -36.98 32.47 -18.05
C THR A 248 -37.63 33.82 -17.82
N THR A 249 -37.11 34.87 -18.46
CA THR A 249 -37.81 36.15 -18.58
C THR A 249 -38.82 36.06 -19.72
N ARG A 250 -40.10 36.19 -19.39
CA ARG A 250 -41.19 36.30 -20.34
C ARG A 250 -41.41 37.79 -20.62
N ALA A 251 -41.29 38.22 -21.88
CA ALA A 251 -41.83 39.47 -22.40
C ALA A 251 -43.22 39.27 -22.99
#